data_b83aa5843df1631f438e9dbd2d162fed
#
_entry.id   b83aa5843df1631f438e9dbd2d162fed
#
_cell.length_a   1.000
_cell.length_b   1.000
_cell.length_c   1.000
_cell.angle_alpha   90.00
_cell.angle_beta   90.00
_cell.angle_gamma   90.00
#
_symmetry.space_group_name_H-M   'P 1'
#
loop_
_entity.id
_entity.type
_entity.pdbx_description
1 polymer ?
#
loop_
_entity_poly.entity_id
_entity_poly.type
_entity_poly.pdbx_seq_one_letter_code
_entity_poly.pdbx_strand_id
1 'polypeptide(L)'
;LLCVLMLSTAFVACDKAPSEQPEATLKMGLGVYTATPTTTDATEEKDGQGKVAITAAVITVDAEGKVVACQLDTADLTVKFTADGKAVANDGFKTKYELGANYGMTNRAYGGTATKEWFEQADAFETIVVGKTLAEIKALVAEGNKGTADVVAAGCTIMVNEFVGAIEKAFANLTDSAATASSALKLGVNVEQTTADATEEKDGS
;
A
#
# COMPACT_ATOMS: atom_id res chain seq x y z
N LEU A 1 -55.14 57.79 31.98
CA LEU A 1 -54.48 57.28 30.79
C LEU A 1 -53.03 56.88 31.18
N LEU A 2 -52.82 55.59 31.36
CA LEU A 2 -51.55 55.02 31.84
C LEU A 2 -50.70 54.58 30.62
N CYS A 3 -49.61 55.27 30.39
CA CYS A 3 -48.66 54.92 29.31
C CYS A 3 -47.64 53.98 29.86
N VAL A 4 -47.73 52.68 29.49
CA VAL A 4 -46.71 51.66 29.82
C VAL A 4 -45.60 51.68 28.75
N LEU A 5 -44.42 52.13 29.16
CA LEU A 5 -43.23 52.14 28.30
C LEU A 5 -42.57 50.73 28.37
N MET A 6 -42.73 49.96 27.30
CA MET A 6 -42.01 48.69 27.17
C MET A 6 -40.57 48.93 26.72
N LEU A 7 -39.64 48.66 27.62
CA LEU A 7 -38.20 48.70 27.34
C LEU A 7 -37.79 47.33 26.75
N SER A 8 -37.61 47.24 25.46
CA SER A 8 -37.09 46.04 24.80
C SER A 8 -35.56 45.99 24.92
N THR A 9 -35.05 45.12 25.81
CA THR A 9 -33.63 44.78 25.85
C THR A 9 -33.30 43.80 24.72
N ALA A 10 -32.61 44.30 23.68
CA ALA A 10 -32.03 43.46 22.66
C ALA A 10 -30.82 42.75 23.28
N PHE A 11 -30.93 41.42 23.51
CA PHE A 11 -29.77 40.56 23.74
C PHE A 11 -29.04 40.39 22.41
N VAL A 12 -27.89 41.04 22.28
CA VAL A 12 -26.90 40.68 21.25
C VAL A 12 -26.24 39.40 21.71
N ALA A 13 -26.73 38.28 21.21
CA ALA A 13 -25.98 37.02 21.28
C ALA A 13 -24.75 37.16 20.37
N CYS A 14 -23.57 37.35 20.98
CA CYS A 14 -22.31 37.06 20.28
C CYS A 14 -22.27 35.57 20.02
N ASP A 15 -22.66 35.14 18.83
CA ASP A 15 -22.29 33.84 18.29
C ASP A 15 -20.78 33.82 18.15
N LYS A 16 -20.11 33.29 19.19
CA LYS A 16 -18.73 32.87 19.07
C LYS A 16 -18.76 31.68 18.12
N ALA A 17 -18.26 31.88 16.89
CA ALA A 17 -17.97 30.75 16.00
C ALA A 17 -17.22 29.68 16.79
N PRO A 18 -17.55 28.38 16.63
CA PRO A 18 -16.81 27.32 17.29
C PRO A 18 -15.34 27.53 16.93
N SER A 19 -14.49 27.72 17.95
CA SER A 19 -13.05 27.72 17.73
C SER A 19 -12.72 26.31 17.25
N GLU A 20 -12.38 26.13 15.99
CA GLU A 20 -11.80 24.88 15.50
C GLU A 20 -10.58 24.60 16.34
N GLN A 21 -10.69 23.58 17.17
CA GLN A 21 -9.56 23.09 17.93
C GLN A 21 -8.57 22.48 16.93
N PRO A 22 -7.28 22.84 16.96
CA PRO A 22 -6.32 22.26 16.05
C PRO A 22 -6.39 20.74 16.09
N GLU A 23 -6.52 20.09 14.94
CA GLU A 23 -6.45 18.62 14.86
C GLU A 23 -5.12 18.14 15.42
N ALA A 24 -5.15 17.02 16.14
CA ALA A 24 -3.93 16.39 16.63
C ALA A 24 -3.05 15.97 15.45
N THR A 25 -1.76 16.26 15.54
CA THR A 25 -0.78 15.83 14.53
C THR A 25 -0.50 14.34 14.67
N LEU A 26 -0.25 13.70 13.53
CA LEU A 26 0.03 12.28 13.43
C LEU A 26 1.53 12.04 13.24
N LYS A 27 1.98 10.83 13.57
CA LYS A 27 3.28 10.33 13.09
C LYS A 27 3.09 9.70 11.71
N MET A 28 4.12 9.78 10.88
CA MET A 28 4.12 9.16 9.55
C MET A 28 5.34 8.26 9.41
N GLY A 29 5.16 7.12 8.74
CA GLY A 29 6.23 6.18 8.44
C GLY A 29 6.11 5.61 7.05
N LEU A 30 7.26 5.36 6.41
CA LEU A 30 7.40 4.64 5.15
C LEU A 30 8.20 3.37 5.40
N GLY A 31 7.71 2.25 4.89
CA GLY A 31 8.37 0.97 4.95
C GLY A 31 8.39 0.29 3.58
N VAL A 32 9.46 -0.44 3.30
CA VAL A 32 9.62 -1.22 2.07
C VAL A 32 10.00 -2.66 2.43
N TYR A 33 9.28 -3.61 1.86
CA TYR A 33 9.54 -5.03 1.96
C TYR A 33 9.92 -5.58 0.59
N THR A 34 11.03 -6.32 0.51
CA THR A 34 11.51 -6.91 -0.73
C THR A 34 11.50 -8.43 -0.61
N ALA A 35 10.94 -9.10 -1.59
CA ALA A 35 10.94 -10.55 -1.71
C ALA A 35 11.50 -10.98 -3.08
N THR A 36 12.11 -12.17 -3.13
CA THR A 36 12.57 -12.82 -4.36
C THR A 36 11.80 -14.13 -4.56
N PRO A 37 10.52 -14.04 -4.99
CA PRO A 37 9.61 -15.18 -4.93
C PRO A 37 9.94 -16.32 -5.89
N THR A 38 10.62 -16.02 -7.00
CA THR A 38 10.83 -17.03 -8.05
C THR A 38 12.14 -16.77 -8.81
N THR A 39 12.91 -17.83 -8.97
CA THR A 39 14.05 -17.90 -9.89
C THR A 39 13.94 -19.18 -10.68
N THR A 40 14.09 -19.14 -12.00
CA THR A 40 14.09 -20.30 -12.87
C THR A 40 15.22 -20.21 -13.88
N ASP A 41 15.91 -21.32 -14.10
CA ASP A 41 16.97 -21.40 -15.10
C ASP A 41 16.39 -21.31 -16.52
N ALA A 42 17.19 -20.81 -17.44
CA ALA A 42 16.88 -20.85 -18.86
C ALA A 42 17.11 -22.27 -19.42
N THR A 43 16.31 -22.61 -20.42
CA THR A 43 16.47 -23.83 -21.23
C THR A 43 16.45 -23.47 -22.70
N GLU A 44 16.78 -24.38 -23.60
CA GLU A 44 16.69 -24.16 -25.06
C GLU A 44 15.26 -23.79 -25.51
N GLU A 45 14.25 -24.22 -24.74
CA GLU A 45 12.83 -24.02 -25.06
C GLU A 45 12.19 -22.84 -24.31
N LYS A 46 12.84 -22.33 -23.26
CA LYS A 46 12.25 -21.32 -22.36
C LYS A 46 13.29 -20.43 -21.71
N ASP A 47 13.03 -19.14 -21.69
CA ASP A 47 13.83 -18.15 -20.99
C ASP A 47 13.87 -18.42 -19.49
N GLY A 48 15.04 -18.23 -18.89
CA GLY A 48 15.20 -18.13 -17.45
C GLY A 48 14.64 -16.81 -16.93
N GLN A 49 14.33 -16.77 -15.65
CA GLN A 49 13.85 -15.54 -15.01
C GLN A 49 14.25 -15.44 -13.55
N GLY A 50 14.55 -14.22 -13.12
CA GLY A 50 14.59 -13.83 -11.71
C GLY A 50 13.48 -12.81 -11.45
N LYS A 51 12.72 -13.00 -10.36
CA LYS A 51 11.67 -12.08 -9.95
C LYS A 51 12.01 -11.44 -8.61
N VAL A 52 11.81 -10.13 -8.51
CA VAL A 52 11.87 -9.36 -7.27
C VAL A 52 10.53 -8.65 -7.10
N ALA A 53 9.89 -8.84 -5.96
CA ALA A 53 8.71 -8.07 -5.57
C ALA A 53 9.11 -7.03 -4.53
N ILE A 54 8.75 -5.78 -4.77
CA ILE A 54 9.00 -4.65 -3.87
C ILE A 54 7.65 -4.10 -3.44
N THR A 55 7.30 -4.32 -2.18
CA THR A 55 6.07 -3.79 -1.58
C THR A 55 6.41 -2.60 -0.70
N ALA A 56 5.83 -1.46 -0.97
CA ALA A 56 5.95 -0.24 -0.18
C ALA A 56 4.66 0.01 0.61
N ALA A 57 4.80 0.52 1.82
CA ALA A 57 3.70 0.97 2.67
C ALA A 57 4.01 2.34 3.24
N VAL A 58 3.07 3.26 3.15
CA VAL A 58 3.09 4.51 3.92
C VAL A 58 1.90 4.52 4.86
N ILE A 59 2.14 4.90 6.12
CA ILE A 59 1.11 4.96 7.16
C ILE A 59 1.16 6.28 7.90
N THR A 60 0.01 6.69 8.42
CA THR A 60 -0.07 7.66 9.52
C THR A 60 -0.62 6.98 10.76
N VAL A 61 -0.12 7.39 11.93
CA VAL A 61 -0.41 6.76 13.21
C VAL A 61 -0.75 7.83 14.23
N ASP A 62 -1.77 7.58 15.04
CA ASP A 62 -2.17 8.46 16.15
C ASP A 62 -1.28 8.29 17.40
N ALA A 63 -1.59 9.04 18.46
CA ALA A 63 -0.87 9.01 19.71
C ALA A 63 -0.99 7.67 20.44
N GLU A 64 -2.04 6.91 20.20
CA GLU A 64 -2.32 5.58 20.75
C GLU A 64 -1.62 4.46 19.97
N GLY A 65 -0.90 4.79 18.89
CA GLY A 65 -0.19 3.83 18.06
C GLY A 65 -1.09 3.08 17.09
N LYS A 66 -2.26 3.64 16.74
CA LYS A 66 -3.20 3.07 15.77
C LYS A 66 -3.06 3.74 14.41
N VAL A 67 -3.15 2.95 13.36
CA VAL A 67 -3.13 3.45 11.98
C VAL A 67 -4.36 4.33 11.73
N VAL A 68 -4.14 5.54 11.24
CA VAL A 68 -5.18 6.47 10.79
C VAL A 68 -5.38 6.39 9.28
N ALA A 69 -4.30 6.25 8.53
CA ALA A 69 -4.35 6.01 7.09
C ALA A 69 -3.20 5.08 6.68
N CYS A 70 -3.44 4.29 5.64
CA CYS A 70 -2.47 3.38 5.04
C CYS A 70 -2.60 3.45 3.52
N GLN A 71 -1.46 3.42 2.82
CA GLN A 71 -1.42 3.13 1.40
C GLN A 71 -0.32 2.11 1.11
N LEU A 72 -0.63 1.18 0.21
CA LEU A 72 0.24 0.09 -0.23
C LEU A 72 0.42 0.16 -1.73
N ASP A 73 1.60 -0.18 -2.22
CA ASP A 73 1.81 -0.48 -3.63
C ASP A 73 2.89 -1.55 -3.78
N THR A 74 2.85 -2.30 -4.88
CA THR A 74 3.83 -3.35 -5.17
C THR A 74 4.30 -3.24 -6.61
N ALA A 75 5.61 -3.28 -6.81
CA ALA A 75 6.24 -3.46 -8.10
C ALA A 75 6.79 -4.89 -8.22
N ASP A 76 6.37 -5.62 -9.25
CA ASP A 76 6.93 -6.93 -9.61
C ASP A 76 7.96 -6.74 -10.72
N LEU A 77 9.22 -6.88 -10.38
CA LEU A 77 10.35 -6.81 -11.32
C LEU A 77 10.69 -8.21 -11.79
N THR A 78 10.67 -8.44 -13.10
CA THR A 78 11.09 -9.71 -13.69
C THR A 78 12.19 -9.46 -14.69
N VAL A 79 13.36 -10.04 -14.43
CA VAL A 79 14.49 -10.10 -15.38
C VAL A 79 14.47 -11.45 -16.05
N LYS A 80 14.56 -11.47 -17.39
CA LYS A 80 14.59 -12.69 -18.19
C LYS A 80 15.89 -12.80 -18.98
N PHE A 81 16.34 -14.03 -19.17
CA PHE A 81 17.53 -14.36 -19.92
C PHE A 81 17.27 -15.56 -20.83
N THR A 82 17.77 -15.48 -22.04
CA THR A 82 17.82 -16.63 -22.96
C THR A 82 18.85 -17.68 -22.48
N ALA A 83 18.82 -18.88 -23.07
CA ALA A 83 19.74 -19.96 -22.73
C ALA A 83 21.23 -19.59 -22.97
N ASP A 84 21.51 -18.67 -23.89
CA ASP A 84 22.85 -18.15 -24.17
C ASP A 84 23.21 -16.91 -23.33
N GLY A 85 22.46 -16.63 -22.27
CA GLY A 85 22.73 -15.57 -21.29
C GLY A 85 22.42 -14.16 -21.74
N LYS A 86 21.68 -13.97 -22.85
CA LYS A 86 21.29 -12.63 -23.29
C LYS A 86 20.09 -12.14 -22.51
N ALA A 87 20.15 -10.88 -22.08
CA ALA A 87 19.03 -10.22 -21.42
C ALA A 87 17.87 -10.01 -22.40
N VAL A 88 16.67 -10.35 -21.96
CA VAL A 88 15.43 -10.08 -22.71
C VAL A 88 14.90 -8.69 -22.29
N ALA A 89 14.73 -7.81 -23.29
CA ALA A 89 14.25 -6.46 -23.03
C ALA A 89 12.87 -6.48 -22.35
N ASN A 90 12.67 -5.54 -21.45
CA ASN A 90 11.40 -5.28 -20.81
C ASN A 90 10.90 -3.87 -21.21
N ASP A 91 9.62 -3.74 -21.50
CA ASP A 91 9.01 -2.48 -21.98
C ASP A 91 8.77 -1.46 -20.84
N GLY A 92 9.42 -1.64 -19.72
CA GLY A 92 9.31 -0.81 -18.52
C GLY A 92 8.45 -1.46 -17.44
N PHE A 93 8.51 -0.87 -16.26
CA PHE A 93 7.76 -1.35 -15.10
C PHE A 93 6.65 -0.37 -14.76
N LYS A 94 5.52 -0.95 -14.41
CA LYS A 94 4.44 -0.26 -13.71
C LYS A 94 4.18 -0.99 -12.41
N THR A 95 3.85 -0.25 -11.37
CA THR A 95 3.37 -0.86 -10.13
C THR A 95 2.01 -1.53 -10.36
N LYS A 96 1.59 -2.35 -9.41
CA LYS A 96 0.27 -3.02 -9.51
C LYS A 96 -0.89 -2.02 -9.46
N TYR A 97 -0.73 -0.90 -8.75
CA TYR A 97 -1.72 0.18 -8.80
C TYR A 97 -1.76 0.87 -10.16
N GLU A 98 -0.60 1.17 -10.77
CA GLU A 98 -0.53 1.78 -12.10
C GLU A 98 -1.08 0.87 -13.20
N LEU A 99 -0.92 -0.45 -13.03
CA LEU A 99 -1.51 -1.44 -13.93
C LEU A 99 -3.03 -1.50 -13.77
N GLY A 100 -3.55 -1.31 -12.55
CA GLY A 100 -4.98 -1.39 -12.26
C GLY A 100 -5.59 -2.69 -12.79
N ALA A 101 -6.67 -2.58 -13.57
CA ALA A 101 -7.32 -3.74 -14.19
C ALA A 101 -6.44 -4.48 -15.22
N ASN A 102 -5.40 -3.84 -15.75
CA ASN A 102 -4.46 -4.48 -16.67
C ASN A 102 -3.51 -5.46 -15.97
N TYR A 103 -3.45 -5.47 -14.62
CA TYR A 103 -2.76 -6.51 -13.89
C TYR A 103 -3.41 -7.89 -14.12
N GLY A 104 -4.72 -7.92 -14.36
CA GLY A 104 -5.42 -9.05 -14.98
C GLY A 104 -5.78 -10.20 -14.06
N MET A 105 -5.90 -9.99 -12.75
CA MET A 105 -6.31 -11.04 -11.80
C MET A 105 -7.73 -11.56 -12.08
N THR A 106 -8.61 -10.71 -12.57
CA THR A 106 -9.99 -11.04 -12.94
C THR A 106 -10.14 -11.47 -14.39
N ASN A 107 -9.10 -11.28 -15.21
CA ASN A 107 -9.17 -11.52 -16.64
C ASN A 107 -9.09 -13.01 -16.99
N ARG A 108 -10.24 -13.61 -17.28
CA ARG A 108 -10.39 -15.03 -17.61
C ARG A 108 -9.64 -15.44 -18.89
N ALA A 109 -9.44 -14.54 -19.82
CA ALA A 109 -8.71 -14.81 -21.07
C ALA A 109 -7.22 -15.05 -20.83
N TYR A 110 -6.67 -14.51 -19.72
CA TYR A 110 -5.29 -14.72 -19.28
C TYR A 110 -5.16 -15.63 -18.06
N GLY A 111 -6.20 -16.42 -17.77
CA GLY A 111 -6.20 -17.37 -16.65
C GLY A 111 -6.49 -16.75 -15.28
N GLY A 112 -6.91 -15.51 -15.22
CA GLY A 112 -7.33 -14.84 -14.00
C GLY A 112 -8.53 -15.55 -13.36
N THR A 113 -8.45 -15.86 -12.09
CA THR A 113 -9.51 -16.57 -11.33
C THR A 113 -10.08 -15.76 -10.18
N ALA A 114 -9.47 -14.64 -9.84
CA ALA A 114 -9.91 -13.78 -8.76
C ALA A 114 -11.24 -13.09 -9.08
N THR A 115 -11.95 -12.66 -8.05
CA THR A 115 -13.19 -11.87 -8.18
C THR A 115 -12.92 -10.37 -8.15
N LYS A 116 -11.73 -9.96 -7.66
CA LYS A 116 -11.25 -8.59 -7.55
C LYS A 116 -9.84 -8.48 -8.09
N GLU A 117 -9.52 -7.32 -8.66
CA GLU A 117 -8.15 -6.99 -9.06
C GLU A 117 -7.25 -6.75 -7.85
N TRP A 118 -5.94 -6.72 -8.08
CA TRP A 118 -4.97 -6.55 -7.01
C TRP A 118 -5.19 -5.25 -6.21
N PHE A 119 -5.39 -4.14 -6.90
CA PHE A 119 -5.60 -2.84 -6.25
C PHE A 119 -6.86 -2.82 -5.38
N GLU A 120 -7.97 -3.46 -5.82
CA GLU A 120 -9.19 -3.56 -5.02
C GLU A 120 -8.99 -4.40 -3.75
N GLN A 121 -8.10 -5.38 -3.80
CA GLN A 121 -7.75 -6.22 -2.67
C GLN A 121 -6.78 -5.50 -1.71
N ALA A 122 -5.86 -4.70 -2.26
CA ALA A 122 -4.99 -3.82 -1.47
C ALA A 122 -5.81 -2.75 -0.74
N ASP A 123 -6.74 -2.07 -1.41
CA ASP A 123 -7.67 -1.09 -0.80
C ASP A 123 -8.48 -1.71 0.36
N ALA A 124 -8.94 -2.97 0.18
CA ALA A 124 -9.64 -3.69 1.23
C ALA A 124 -8.74 -3.96 2.45
N PHE A 125 -7.46 -4.30 2.22
CA PHE A 125 -6.51 -4.51 3.30
C PHE A 125 -6.13 -3.19 3.97
N GLU A 126 -5.90 -2.11 3.23
CA GLU A 126 -5.68 -0.77 3.75
C GLU A 126 -6.81 -0.31 4.67
N THR A 127 -8.05 -0.58 4.27
CA THR A 127 -9.23 -0.27 5.08
C THR A 127 -9.25 -1.05 6.40
N ILE A 128 -8.90 -2.35 6.36
CA ILE A 128 -8.99 -3.19 7.56
C ILE A 128 -7.88 -2.89 8.58
N VAL A 129 -6.74 -2.31 8.18
CA VAL A 129 -5.67 -1.94 9.11
C VAL A 129 -5.91 -0.61 9.82
N VAL A 130 -6.81 0.23 9.32
CA VAL A 130 -7.20 1.48 10.00
C VAL A 130 -7.78 1.19 11.37
N GLY A 131 -7.38 1.96 12.38
CA GLY A 131 -7.76 1.80 13.78
C GLY A 131 -7.02 0.68 14.52
N LYS A 132 -6.08 -0.03 13.87
CA LYS A 132 -5.31 -1.14 14.47
C LYS A 132 -3.90 -0.72 14.85
N THR A 133 -3.40 -1.32 15.90
CA THR A 133 -1.99 -1.30 16.31
C THR A 133 -1.17 -2.29 15.45
N LEU A 134 0.17 -2.15 15.47
CA LEU A 134 1.05 -3.09 14.77
C LEU A 134 0.81 -4.55 15.21
N ALA A 135 0.58 -4.80 16.50
CA ALA A 135 0.34 -6.15 17.00
C ALA A 135 -0.94 -6.77 16.42
N GLU A 136 -2.01 -6.00 16.33
CA GLU A 136 -3.27 -6.42 15.72
C GLU A 136 -3.13 -6.64 14.21
N ILE A 137 -2.33 -5.80 13.52
CA ILE A 137 -2.05 -5.95 12.08
C ILE A 137 -1.25 -7.24 11.81
N LYS A 138 -0.24 -7.55 12.63
CA LYS A 138 0.51 -8.81 12.52
C LYS A 138 -0.37 -10.04 12.72
N ALA A 139 -1.40 -9.96 13.56
CA ALA A 139 -2.37 -11.02 13.78
C ALA A 139 -3.35 -11.22 12.60
N LEU A 140 -3.36 -10.33 11.59
CA LEU A 140 -4.16 -10.51 10.37
C LEU A 140 -3.57 -11.55 9.41
N VAL A 141 -2.34 -11.99 9.60
CA VAL A 141 -1.71 -13.04 8.79
C VAL A 141 -2.07 -14.41 9.34
N ALA A 142 -2.74 -15.22 8.52
CA ALA A 142 -3.07 -16.61 8.81
C ALA A 142 -2.05 -17.57 8.17
N GLU A 143 -2.30 -18.87 8.30
CA GLU A 143 -1.48 -19.93 7.70
C GLU A 143 -1.36 -19.75 6.18
N GLY A 144 -0.19 -20.05 5.63
CA GLY A 144 0.11 -19.89 4.21
C GLY A 144 0.21 -18.42 3.77
N ASN A 145 0.50 -17.50 4.69
CA ASN A 145 0.64 -16.06 4.44
C ASN A 145 -0.63 -15.35 3.95
N LYS A 146 -1.77 -16.01 4.03
CA LYS A 146 -3.06 -15.44 3.66
C LYS A 146 -3.62 -14.57 4.78
N GLY A 147 -4.60 -13.75 4.45
CA GLY A 147 -5.34 -13.01 5.46
C GLY A 147 -6.26 -13.93 6.30
N THR A 148 -6.55 -13.51 7.53
CA THR A 148 -7.56 -14.14 8.39
C THR A 148 -8.94 -14.13 7.73
N ALA A 149 -9.91 -14.82 8.31
CA ALA A 149 -11.29 -14.83 7.82
C ALA A 149 -11.88 -13.41 7.65
N ASP A 150 -11.56 -12.50 8.56
CA ASP A 150 -12.02 -11.11 8.49
C ASP A 150 -11.42 -10.36 7.30
N VAL A 151 -10.12 -10.58 7.01
CA VAL A 151 -9.43 -10.00 5.84
C VAL A 151 -10.05 -10.53 4.54
N VAL A 152 -10.31 -11.83 4.49
CA VAL A 152 -10.98 -12.47 3.34
C VAL A 152 -12.40 -11.93 3.16
N ALA A 153 -13.16 -11.79 4.25
CA ALA A 153 -14.52 -11.23 4.23
C ALA A 153 -14.55 -9.76 3.77
N ALA A 154 -13.51 -8.98 4.08
CA ALA A 154 -13.34 -7.60 3.58
C ALA A 154 -13.03 -7.56 2.07
N GLY A 155 -12.62 -8.68 1.48
CA GLY A 155 -12.39 -8.82 0.06
C GLY A 155 -10.92 -8.89 -0.35
N CYS A 156 -9.99 -9.10 0.60
CA CYS A 156 -8.60 -9.38 0.31
C CYS A 156 -8.33 -10.89 0.48
N THR A 157 -8.14 -11.60 -0.62
CA THR A 157 -7.95 -13.06 -0.66
C THR A 157 -6.53 -13.47 -1.06
N ILE A 158 -5.67 -12.50 -1.38
CA ILE A 158 -4.26 -12.71 -1.71
C ILE A 158 -3.41 -12.91 -0.45
N MET A 159 -2.15 -13.27 -0.63
CA MET A 159 -1.18 -13.28 0.48
C MET A 159 -0.93 -11.86 0.97
N VAL A 160 -0.90 -11.68 2.30
CA VAL A 160 -0.80 -10.36 2.94
C VAL A 160 0.49 -10.18 3.76
N ASN A 161 1.34 -11.20 3.81
CA ASN A 161 2.60 -11.15 4.55
C ASN A 161 3.53 -10.03 4.09
N GLU A 162 3.58 -9.73 2.79
CA GLU A 162 4.39 -8.64 2.24
C GLU A 162 3.82 -7.26 2.64
N PHE A 163 2.50 -7.12 2.65
CA PHE A 163 1.81 -5.92 3.13
C PHE A 163 2.13 -5.67 4.61
N VAL A 164 1.98 -6.71 5.43
CA VAL A 164 2.28 -6.63 6.86
C VAL A 164 3.76 -6.35 7.09
N GLY A 165 4.67 -6.99 6.32
CA GLY A 165 6.10 -6.74 6.42
C GLY A 165 6.49 -5.28 6.06
N ALA A 166 5.87 -4.71 5.04
CA ALA A 166 6.09 -3.31 4.68
C ALA A 166 5.53 -2.36 5.75
N ILE A 167 4.33 -2.64 6.27
CA ILE A 167 3.72 -1.87 7.37
C ILE A 167 4.58 -1.95 8.64
N GLU A 168 5.11 -3.12 9.01
CA GLU A 168 6.02 -3.28 10.16
C GLU A 168 7.25 -2.38 10.04
N LYS A 169 7.85 -2.31 8.85
CA LYS A 169 8.96 -1.39 8.57
C LYS A 169 8.53 0.07 8.62
N ALA A 170 7.33 0.40 8.18
CA ALA A 170 6.78 1.75 8.29
C ALA A 170 6.61 2.16 9.77
N PHE A 171 6.13 1.26 10.63
CA PHE A 171 6.07 1.49 12.09
C PHE A 171 7.45 1.70 12.71
N ALA A 172 8.47 0.99 12.25
CA ALA A 172 9.85 1.17 12.72
C ALA A 172 10.45 2.51 12.32
N ASN A 173 9.90 3.16 11.31
CA ASN A 173 10.37 4.44 10.75
C ASN A 173 9.43 5.61 11.04
N LEU A 174 8.58 5.50 12.07
CA LEU A 174 7.66 6.58 12.44
C LEU A 174 8.41 7.84 12.89
N THR A 175 8.05 8.97 12.32
CA THR A 175 8.52 10.30 12.68
C THR A 175 7.35 11.25 12.87
N ASP A 176 7.54 12.31 13.64
CA ASP A 176 6.54 13.35 13.78
C ASP A 176 6.28 14.03 12.42
N SER A 177 5.03 14.31 12.15
CA SER A 177 4.61 14.96 10.90
C SER A 177 3.61 16.08 11.17
N ALA A 178 3.40 16.94 10.17
CA ALA A 178 2.33 17.95 10.20
C ALA A 178 0.98 17.38 9.73
N ALA A 179 0.91 16.09 9.40
CA ALA A 179 -0.33 15.45 8.98
C ALA A 179 -1.33 15.38 10.14
N THR A 180 -2.60 15.51 9.81
CA THR A 180 -3.75 15.35 10.72
C THR A 180 -4.68 14.27 10.17
N ALA A 181 -5.74 13.93 10.90
CA ALA A 181 -6.71 12.93 10.45
C ALA A 181 -7.41 13.31 9.12
N SER A 182 -7.48 14.60 8.80
CA SER A 182 -8.04 15.11 7.54
C SER A 182 -7.04 15.14 6.38
N SER A 183 -5.75 14.85 6.63
CA SER A 183 -4.70 14.89 5.60
C SER A 183 -4.82 13.72 4.63
N ALA A 184 -4.75 13.99 3.32
CA ALA A 184 -4.66 12.94 2.31
C ALA A 184 -3.28 12.29 2.30
N LEU A 185 -3.24 10.96 2.40
CA LEU A 185 -2.03 10.17 2.26
C LEU A 185 -1.90 9.66 0.83
N LYS A 186 -0.72 9.80 0.22
CA LYS A 186 -0.42 9.31 -1.13
C LYS A 186 0.94 8.63 -1.16
N LEU A 187 1.02 7.50 -1.85
CA LEU A 187 2.24 6.75 -2.11
C LEU A 187 2.53 6.78 -3.62
N GLY A 188 3.74 7.12 -4.00
CA GLY A 188 4.25 6.95 -5.36
C GLY A 188 5.49 6.07 -5.33
N VAL A 189 5.55 5.09 -6.22
CA VAL A 189 6.69 4.19 -6.39
C VAL A 189 7.13 4.27 -7.85
N ASN A 190 8.42 4.61 -8.07
CA ASN A 190 9.03 4.52 -9.40
C ASN A 190 10.08 3.41 -9.40
N VAL A 191 10.13 2.65 -10.49
CA VAL A 191 11.10 1.58 -10.67
C VAL A 191 11.74 1.68 -12.04
N GLU A 192 13.06 1.66 -12.05
CA GLU A 192 13.86 1.62 -13.28
C GLU A 192 14.67 0.33 -13.30
N GLN A 193 14.82 -0.26 -14.46
CA GLN A 193 15.65 -1.42 -14.69
C GLN A 193 16.57 -1.18 -15.86
N THR A 194 17.83 -1.57 -15.70
CA THR A 194 18.79 -1.78 -16.78
C THR A 194 19.17 -3.25 -16.83
N THR A 195 19.39 -3.79 -18.01
CA THR A 195 19.82 -5.17 -18.20
C THR A 195 21.13 -5.22 -18.97
N ALA A 196 21.94 -6.22 -18.70
CA ALA A 196 23.17 -6.49 -19.44
C ALA A 196 23.27 -8.00 -19.70
N ASP A 197 23.79 -8.36 -20.88
CA ASP A 197 24.02 -9.75 -21.24
C ASP A 197 25.08 -10.38 -20.32
N ALA A 198 24.98 -11.68 -20.09
CA ALA A 198 26.04 -12.45 -19.48
C ALA A 198 27.28 -12.52 -20.39
N THR A 199 28.48 -12.58 -19.79
CA THR A 199 29.75 -12.82 -20.47
C THR A 199 30.47 -14.00 -19.82
N GLU A 200 31.55 -14.51 -20.44
CA GLU A 200 32.35 -15.59 -19.84
C GLU A 200 32.93 -15.23 -18.46
N GLU A 201 33.11 -13.97 -18.17
CA GLU A 201 33.70 -13.48 -16.91
C GLU A 201 32.66 -12.96 -15.91
N LYS A 202 31.39 -12.75 -16.34
CA LYS A 202 30.37 -12.10 -15.53
C LYS A 202 28.98 -12.58 -15.88
N ASP A 203 28.18 -12.88 -14.86
CA ASP A 203 26.76 -13.17 -15.01
C ASP A 203 25.98 -11.95 -15.56
N GLY A 204 24.94 -12.21 -16.34
CA GLY A 204 24.03 -11.17 -16.80
C GLY A 204 23.24 -10.51 -15.65
N SER A 205 22.75 -9.32 -15.86
CA SER A 205 22.03 -8.53 -14.85
C SER A 205 20.83 -7.76 -15.41
#